data_21e0d459c504dc548940ee13f2201f36
#
_entry.id   21e0d459c504dc548940ee13f2201f36
#
_cell.length_a   1.000
_cell.length_b   1.000
_cell.length_c   1.000
_cell.angle_alpha   90.00
_cell.angle_beta   90.00
_cell.angle_gamma   90.00
#
_symmetry.space_group_name_H-M   'P 1'
#
loop_
_entity.id
_entity.type
_entity.pdbx_description
1 polymer ?
#
loop_
_entity_poly.entity_id
_entity_poly.type
_entity_poly.pdbx_seq_one_letter_code
_entity_poly.pdbx_strand_id
1 'polypeptide(L)'
;RDIYLNKKVGYILFAGIFFILSYFYIPKTGFFFASGGDKSYYINLYNFFLSLSFEEATLYIENNMTDVTFWYLILIFSHLGIPFPFLAGLVIGISLGILFYIFRKSVIENKLSKFMIFTLFITLICSFHLPSLFDGLRFFFAQSFIILGFYLSLVRNQTLKGLISLLFAATIHFSTLVFFIATLLYVLFQKNYKLLKVTYFFS
;
A
#
# COMPACT_ATOMS: atom_id res chain seq x y z
N ARG A 1 33.71 2.15 -14.57
CA ARG A 1 32.51 2.66 -15.32
C ARG A 1 31.32 2.24 -14.52
N ASP A 2 30.89 3.12 -13.59
CA ASP A 2 29.74 2.86 -12.73
C ASP A 2 28.50 2.73 -13.62
N ILE A 3 27.91 1.54 -13.61
CA ILE A 3 26.60 1.33 -14.22
C ILE A 3 25.62 2.05 -13.28
N TYR A 4 25.45 3.34 -13.51
CA TYR A 4 24.30 4.07 -13.03
C TYR A 4 23.07 3.50 -13.76
N LEU A 5 22.58 2.38 -13.29
CA LEU A 5 21.23 1.96 -13.63
C LEU A 5 20.35 3.17 -13.31
N ASN A 6 19.75 3.76 -14.32
CA ASN A 6 18.89 4.91 -14.20
C ASN A 6 17.96 4.68 -12.99
N LYS A 7 18.02 5.57 -12.01
CA LYS A 7 17.36 5.38 -10.69
C LYS A 7 15.90 4.93 -10.82
N LYS A 8 15.22 5.35 -11.88
CA LYS A 8 13.83 4.96 -12.19
C LYS A 8 13.71 3.50 -12.66
N VAL A 9 14.69 3.02 -13.45
CA VAL A 9 14.67 1.65 -13.98
C VAL A 9 14.73 0.61 -12.86
N GLY A 10 15.50 0.86 -11.80
CA GLY A 10 15.58 -0.05 -10.65
C GLY A 10 14.24 -0.25 -9.92
N TYR A 11 13.43 0.82 -9.79
CA TYR A 11 12.09 0.71 -9.17
C TYR A 11 11.12 -0.06 -10.07
N ILE A 12 11.15 0.22 -11.37
CA ILE A 12 10.28 -0.45 -12.34
C ILE A 12 10.61 -1.94 -12.42
N LEU A 13 11.90 -2.30 -12.47
CA LEU A 13 12.33 -3.70 -12.49
C LEU A 13 11.92 -4.44 -11.20
N PHE A 14 12.12 -3.82 -10.04
CA PHE A 14 11.71 -4.40 -8.77
C PHE A 14 10.20 -4.61 -8.71
N ALA A 15 9.42 -3.58 -9.00
CA ALA A 15 7.96 -3.68 -9.05
C ALA A 15 7.49 -4.69 -10.10
N GLY A 16 8.14 -4.74 -11.27
CA GLY A 16 7.84 -5.69 -12.34
C GLY A 16 8.09 -7.14 -11.97
N ILE A 17 9.18 -7.44 -11.26
CA ILE A 17 9.46 -8.80 -10.76
C ILE A 17 8.33 -9.26 -9.83
N PHE A 18 7.94 -8.45 -8.87
CA PHE A 18 6.87 -8.80 -7.94
C PHE A 18 5.49 -8.83 -8.61
N PHE A 19 5.26 -7.98 -9.60
CA PHE A 19 4.08 -8.09 -10.45
C PHE A 19 4.00 -9.47 -11.13
N ILE A 20 5.10 -9.91 -11.78
CA ILE A 20 5.18 -11.20 -12.46
C ILE A 20 4.97 -12.35 -11.47
N LEU A 21 5.69 -12.34 -10.35
CA LEU A 21 5.53 -13.35 -9.31
C LEU A 21 4.10 -13.43 -8.79
N SER A 22 3.48 -12.27 -8.58
CA SER A 22 2.09 -12.19 -8.12
C SER A 22 1.09 -12.68 -9.17
N TYR A 23 1.31 -12.34 -10.44
CA TYR A 23 0.47 -12.79 -11.55
C TYR A 23 0.43 -14.31 -11.67
N PHE A 24 1.60 -14.97 -11.54
CA PHE A 24 1.72 -16.42 -11.61
C PHE A 24 1.43 -17.14 -10.28
N TYR A 25 1.28 -16.38 -9.19
CA TYR A 25 0.87 -16.95 -7.91
C TYR A 25 -0.61 -17.31 -7.94
N ILE A 26 -0.89 -18.52 -8.45
CA ILE A 26 -2.21 -19.15 -8.33
C ILE A 26 -2.19 -19.89 -7.00
N PRO A 27 -3.06 -19.57 -6.01
CA PRO A 27 -3.21 -20.41 -4.85
C PRO A 27 -3.67 -21.78 -5.34
N LYS A 28 -2.78 -22.77 -5.25
CA LYS A 28 -3.18 -24.17 -5.44
C LYS A 28 -4.13 -24.45 -4.29
N THR A 29 -5.42 -24.46 -4.62
CA THR A 29 -6.48 -24.90 -3.73
C THR A 29 -6.07 -26.23 -3.13
N GLY A 30 -5.77 -26.30 -1.84
CA GLY A 30 -5.63 -27.55 -1.16
C GLY A 30 -4.62 -27.68 -0.04
N PHE A 31 -3.54 -26.93 0.04
CA PHE A 31 -2.52 -27.23 1.05
C PHE A 31 -2.28 -26.13 2.10
N PHE A 32 -2.63 -24.89 1.85
CA PHE A 32 -2.44 -23.79 2.82
C PHE A 32 -3.68 -22.96 3.12
N PHE A 33 -4.79 -23.20 2.41
CA PHE A 33 -6.01 -22.38 2.53
C PHE A 33 -7.26 -23.26 2.56
N ALA A 34 -7.36 -24.11 3.57
CA ALA A 34 -8.55 -24.93 3.83
C ALA A 34 -9.79 -24.09 4.25
N SER A 35 -9.64 -22.78 4.34
CA SER A 35 -10.75 -21.87 4.64
C SER A 35 -10.56 -20.58 3.84
N GLY A 36 -11.09 -20.55 2.62
CA GLY A 36 -11.32 -19.38 1.79
C GLY A 36 -10.68 -18.07 2.23
N GLY A 37 -9.37 -17.89 1.98
CA GLY A 37 -8.69 -16.64 2.30
C GLY A 37 -9.26 -15.45 1.50
N ASP A 38 -8.95 -14.25 1.87
CA ASP A 38 -9.41 -12.99 1.25
C ASP A 38 -9.29 -13.01 -0.28
N LYS A 39 -8.27 -13.67 -0.81
CA LYS A 39 -8.06 -13.76 -2.26
C LYS A 39 -9.18 -14.53 -2.96
N SER A 40 -9.68 -15.63 -2.39
CA SER A 40 -10.82 -16.38 -2.93
C SER A 40 -12.08 -15.52 -2.93
N TYR A 41 -12.27 -14.73 -1.89
CA TYR A 41 -13.36 -13.76 -1.80
C TYR A 41 -13.27 -12.70 -2.92
N TYR A 42 -12.08 -12.15 -3.18
CA TYR A 42 -11.88 -11.17 -4.24
C TYR A 42 -12.12 -11.75 -5.64
N ILE A 43 -11.69 -12.99 -5.89
CA ILE A 43 -11.95 -13.67 -7.16
C ILE A 43 -13.45 -13.91 -7.35
N ASN A 44 -14.14 -14.35 -6.31
CA ASN A 44 -15.59 -14.55 -6.35
C ASN A 44 -16.32 -13.23 -6.61
N LEU A 45 -15.90 -12.15 -5.96
CA LEU A 45 -16.48 -10.83 -6.15
C LEU A 45 -16.19 -10.29 -7.56
N TYR A 46 -14.99 -10.51 -8.08
CA TYR A 46 -14.63 -10.17 -9.46
C TYR A 46 -15.56 -10.86 -10.45
N ASN A 47 -15.79 -12.17 -10.28
CA ASN A 47 -16.69 -12.94 -11.13
C ASN A 47 -18.16 -12.50 -10.97
N PHE A 48 -18.56 -12.13 -9.76
CA PHE A 48 -19.88 -11.59 -9.49
C PHE A 48 -20.09 -10.24 -10.23
N PHE A 49 -19.11 -9.34 -10.18
CA PHE A 49 -19.21 -8.06 -10.92
C PHE A 49 -19.22 -8.27 -12.43
N LEU A 50 -18.57 -9.30 -12.97
CA LEU A 50 -18.68 -9.67 -14.38
C LEU A 50 -20.12 -10.04 -14.80
N SER A 51 -20.94 -10.56 -13.87
CA SER A 51 -22.32 -10.94 -14.15
C SER A 51 -23.33 -9.81 -14.05
N LEU A 52 -22.94 -8.66 -13.51
CA LEU A 52 -23.76 -7.47 -13.33
C LEU A 52 -23.45 -6.40 -14.39
N SER A 53 -24.39 -5.51 -14.65
CA SER A 53 -24.09 -4.25 -15.33
C SER A 53 -23.19 -3.36 -14.43
N PHE A 54 -22.50 -2.40 -15.04
CA PHE A 54 -21.65 -1.47 -14.28
C PHE A 54 -22.47 -0.67 -13.25
N GLU A 55 -23.70 -0.31 -13.59
CA GLU A 55 -24.60 0.44 -12.70
C GLU A 55 -25.04 -0.41 -11.51
N GLU A 56 -25.47 -1.65 -11.74
CA GLU A 56 -25.87 -2.58 -10.67
C GLU A 56 -24.70 -2.88 -9.71
N ALA A 57 -23.51 -3.10 -10.26
CA ALA A 57 -22.32 -3.35 -9.45
C ALA A 57 -21.90 -2.13 -8.63
N THR A 58 -22.05 -0.91 -9.20
CA THR A 58 -21.83 0.35 -8.49
C THR A 58 -22.78 0.48 -7.30
N LEU A 59 -24.08 0.30 -7.52
CA LEU A 59 -25.09 0.32 -6.47
C LEU A 59 -24.84 -0.74 -5.39
N TYR A 60 -24.35 -1.90 -5.78
CA TYR A 60 -23.98 -2.95 -4.83
C TYR A 60 -22.82 -2.49 -3.93
N ILE A 61 -21.77 -1.88 -4.51
CA ILE A 61 -20.62 -1.35 -3.74
C ILE A 61 -21.08 -0.28 -2.76
N GLU A 62 -21.86 0.70 -3.23
CA GLU A 62 -22.30 1.82 -2.41
C GLU A 62 -23.17 1.40 -1.22
N ASN A 63 -24.00 0.37 -1.40
CA ASN A 63 -24.92 -0.10 -0.36
C ASN A 63 -24.30 -1.13 0.61
N ASN A 64 -23.24 -1.84 0.20
CA ASN A 64 -22.75 -3.00 0.95
C ASN A 64 -21.28 -2.91 1.38
N MET A 65 -20.52 -1.95 0.84
CA MET A 65 -19.06 -1.94 1.03
C MET A 65 -18.57 -0.62 1.66
N THR A 66 -17.63 -0.73 2.61
CA THR A 66 -17.03 0.44 3.27
C THR A 66 -15.74 0.92 2.60
N ASP A 67 -15.02 0.02 1.94
CA ASP A 67 -13.68 0.27 1.40
C ASP A 67 -13.78 0.55 -0.11
N VAL A 68 -14.39 1.65 -0.44
CA VAL A 68 -14.92 2.00 -1.77
C VAL A 68 -13.85 1.89 -2.87
N THR A 69 -12.65 2.44 -2.66
CA THR A 69 -11.61 2.50 -3.71
C THR A 69 -11.16 1.11 -4.19
N PHE A 70 -10.98 0.16 -3.28
CA PHE A 70 -10.50 -1.17 -3.66
C PHE A 70 -11.57 -1.95 -4.43
N TRP A 71 -12.84 -1.81 -4.04
CA TRP A 71 -13.95 -2.46 -4.72
C TRP A 71 -14.19 -1.87 -6.11
N TYR A 72 -14.08 -0.56 -6.28
CA TYR A 72 -14.12 0.06 -7.60
C TYR A 72 -12.96 -0.37 -8.51
N LEU A 73 -11.77 -0.62 -7.95
CA LEU A 73 -10.68 -1.22 -8.75
C LEU A 73 -11.08 -2.61 -9.27
N ILE A 74 -11.65 -3.47 -8.43
CA ILE A 74 -12.13 -4.79 -8.86
C ILE A 74 -13.22 -4.65 -9.93
N LEU A 75 -14.19 -3.75 -9.72
CA LEU A 75 -15.26 -3.46 -10.66
C LEU A 75 -14.73 -3.02 -12.03
N ILE A 76 -13.84 -2.04 -12.05
CA ILE A 76 -13.25 -1.51 -13.29
C ILE A 76 -12.51 -2.62 -14.03
N PHE A 77 -11.68 -3.40 -13.33
CA PHE A 77 -10.91 -4.48 -13.95
C PHE A 77 -11.80 -5.60 -14.48
N SER A 78 -12.89 -5.94 -13.78
CA SER A 78 -13.85 -6.93 -14.25
C SER A 78 -14.52 -6.49 -15.55
N HIS A 79 -15.02 -5.26 -15.61
CA HIS A 79 -15.71 -4.73 -16.80
C HIS A 79 -14.78 -4.45 -17.99
N LEU A 80 -13.48 -4.21 -17.73
CA LEU A 80 -12.47 -4.14 -18.80
C LEU A 80 -12.02 -5.53 -19.28
N GLY A 81 -12.51 -6.61 -18.68
CA GLY A 81 -12.09 -7.97 -19.01
C GLY A 81 -10.62 -8.27 -18.65
N ILE A 82 -10.03 -7.47 -17.75
CA ILE A 82 -8.66 -7.66 -17.30
C ILE A 82 -8.63 -8.69 -16.18
N PRO A 83 -7.92 -9.82 -16.31
CA PRO A 83 -7.95 -10.88 -15.32
C PRO A 83 -7.58 -10.43 -13.91
N PHE A 84 -8.27 -10.94 -12.88
CA PHE A 84 -7.99 -10.60 -11.48
C PHE A 84 -6.51 -10.77 -11.07
N PRO A 85 -5.76 -11.80 -11.52
CA PRO A 85 -4.33 -11.91 -11.24
C PRO A 85 -3.51 -10.70 -11.67
N PHE A 86 -3.92 -9.99 -12.73
CA PHE A 86 -3.27 -8.76 -13.17
C PHE A 86 -3.48 -7.63 -12.16
N LEU A 87 -4.70 -7.46 -11.67
CA LEU A 87 -4.99 -6.50 -10.60
C LEU A 87 -4.16 -6.80 -9.34
N ALA A 88 -4.14 -8.07 -8.91
CA ALA A 88 -3.34 -8.49 -7.76
C ALA A 88 -1.84 -8.18 -7.95
N GLY A 89 -1.30 -8.49 -9.13
CA GLY A 89 0.07 -8.17 -9.49
C GLY A 89 0.38 -6.67 -9.45
N LEU A 90 -0.53 -5.86 -9.97
CA LEU A 90 -0.39 -4.40 -9.99
C LEU A 90 -0.41 -3.82 -8.56
N VAL A 91 -1.33 -4.26 -7.71
CA VAL A 91 -1.42 -3.84 -6.31
C VAL A 91 -0.14 -4.18 -5.56
N ILE A 92 0.36 -5.41 -5.68
CA ILE A 92 1.59 -5.86 -5.01
C ILE A 92 2.80 -5.11 -5.58
N GLY A 93 2.88 -4.96 -6.91
CA GLY A 93 3.97 -4.25 -7.56
C GLY A 93 4.07 -2.79 -7.11
N ILE A 94 2.95 -2.07 -7.03
CA ILE A 94 2.90 -0.69 -6.53
C ILE A 94 3.32 -0.64 -5.05
N SER A 95 2.75 -1.52 -4.22
CA SER A 95 3.03 -1.54 -2.78
C SER A 95 4.50 -1.77 -2.48
N LEU A 96 5.09 -2.79 -3.09
CA LEU A 96 6.51 -3.09 -2.93
C LEU A 96 7.40 -2.02 -3.56
N GLY A 97 6.97 -1.42 -4.67
CA GLY A 97 7.65 -0.27 -5.27
C GLY A 97 7.74 0.93 -4.33
N ILE A 98 6.66 1.24 -3.62
CA ILE A 98 6.62 2.28 -2.58
C ILE A 98 7.60 1.94 -1.44
N LEU A 99 7.54 0.73 -0.91
CA LEU A 99 8.40 0.30 0.19
C LEU A 99 9.87 0.31 -0.22
N PHE A 100 10.19 -0.15 -1.42
CA PHE A 100 11.55 -0.10 -1.95
C PHE A 100 12.04 1.34 -2.18
N TYR A 101 11.17 2.23 -2.64
CA TYR A 101 11.48 3.65 -2.75
C TYR A 101 11.88 4.25 -1.39
N ILE A 102 11.09 4.02 -0.35
CA ILE A 102 11.33 4.52 1.01
C ILE A 102 12.64 3.93 1.55
N PHE A 103 12.81 2.62 1.43
CA PHE A 103 14.02 1.91 1.86
C PHE A 103 15.27 2.50 1.21
N ARG A 104 15.27 2.60 -0.12
CA ARG A 104 16.43 3.15 -0.85
C ARG A 104 16.74 4.60 -0.47
N LYS A 105 15.71 5.43 -0.28
CA LYS A 105 15.90 6.82 0.16
C LYS A 105 16.53 6.88 1.54
N SER A 106 16.02 6.09 2.48
CA SER A 106 16.54 6.01 3.84
C SER A 106 18.00 5.53 3.87
N VAL A 107 18.34 4.54 3.06
CA VAL A 107 19.73 4.04 2.92
C VAL A 107 20.68 5.10 2.41
N ILE A 108 20.30 5.83 1.35
CA ILE A 108 21.15 6.85 0.72
C ILE A 108 21.36 8.03 1.69
N GLU A 109 20.31 8.46 2.35
CA GLU A 109 20.34 9.64 3.22
C GLU A 109 21.11 9.39 4.52
N ASN A 110 21.02 8.18 5.08
CA ASN A 110 21.71 7.83 6.31
C ASN A 110 23.11 7.23 6.10
N LYS A 111 23.57 7.14 4.85
CA LYS A 111 24.92 6.60 4.50
C LYS A 111 25.22 5.27 5.19
N LEU A 112 24.24 4.38 5.22
CA LEU A 112 24.33 3.10 5.91
C LEU A 112 25.44 2.22 5.32
N SER A 113 26.11 1.42 6.16
CA SER A 113 27.10 0.45 5.71
C SER A 113 26.44 -0.64 4.86
N LYS A 114 27.23 -1.29 3.98
CA LYS A 114 26.73 -2.39 3.13
C LYS A 114 26.09 -3.51 3.97
N PHE A 115 26.65 -3.79 5.14
CA PHE A 115 26.13 -4.81 6.06
C PHE A 115 24.76 -4.39 6.61
N MET A 116 24.61 -3.15 7.06
CA MET A 116 23.31 -2.65 7.54
C MET A 116 22.27 -2.65 6.44
N ILE A 117 22.65 -2.28 5.21
CA ILE A 117 21.74 -2.31 4.05
C ILE A 117 21.24 -3.74 3.81
N PHE A 118 22.17 -4.71 3.80
CA PHE A 118 21.82 -6.12 3.61
C PHE A 118 20.91 -6.62 4.74
N THR A 119 21.26 -6.35 5.99
CA THR A 119 20.45 -6.76 7.16
C THR A 119 19.06 -6.17 7.10
N LEU A 120 18.93 -4.87 6.85
CA LEU A 120 17.63 -4.20 6.73
C LEU A 120 16.81 -4.76 5.57
N PHE A 121 17.46 -5.06 4.43
CA PHE A 121 16.78 -5.64 3.28
C PHE A 121 16.25 -7.05 3.58
N ILE A 122 17.07 -7.90 4.21
CA ILE A 122 16.63 -9.24 4.65
C ILE A 122 15.51 -9.13 5.68
N THR A 123 15.65 -8.25 6.68
CA THR A 123 14.60 -8.02 7.68
C THR A 123 13.30 -7.57 7.01
N LEU A 124 13.37 -6.66 6.04
CA LEU A 124 12.21 -6.21 5.28
C LEU A 124 11.55 -7.40 4.57
N ILE A 125 12.31 -8.21 3.84
CA ILE A 125 11.78 -9.39 3.14
C ILE A 125 11.19 -10.41 4.12
N CYS A 126 11.89 -10.70 5.21
CA CYS A 126 11.43 -11.66 6.22
C CYS A 126 10.21 -11.17 7.02
N SER A 127 10.05 -9.84 7.15
CA SER A 127 8.87 -9.24 7.80
C SER A 127 7.60 -9.39 6.94
N PHE A 128 7.75 -9.62 5.66
CA PHE A 128 6.63 -9.92 4.78
C PHE A 128 6.36 -11.42 4.77
N HIS A 129 5.32 -11.81 5.47
CA HIS A 129 4.79 -13.16 5.33
C HIS A 129 4.16 -13.27 3.94
N LEU A 130 4.94 -13.80 2.96
CA LEU A 130 4.54 -13.85 1.55
C LEU A 130 3.09 -14.34 1.32
N PRO A 131 2.59 -15.39 1.98
CA PRO A 131 1.19 -15.78 1.86
C PRO A 131 0.21 -14.66 2.24
N SER A 132 0.50 -13.91 3.31
CA SER A 132 -0.37 -12.80 3.75
C SER A 132 -0.39 -11.62 2.79
N LEU A 133 0.68 -11.43 2.00
CA LEU A 133 0.70 -10.39 0.96
C LEU A 133 -0.33 -10.69 -0.13
N PHE A 134 -0.52 -11.96 -0.44
CA PHE A 134 -1.42 -12.39 -1.48
C PHE A 134 -2.86 -12.55 -1.01
N ASP A 135 -3.08 -12.82 0.28
CA ASP A 135 -4.41 -12.96 0.86
C ASP A 135 -4.98 -11.61 1.29
N GLY A 136 -4.20 -10.80 1.96
CA GLY A 136 -4.62 -9.47 2.44
C GLY A 136 -4.34 -8.34 1.45
N LEU A 137 -4.60 -8.49 0.15
CA LEU A 137 -4.25 -7.52 -0.90
C LEU A 137 -4.68 -6.09 -0.57
N ARG A 138 -5.91 -5.91 -0.11
CA ARG A 138 -6.50 -4.62 0.25
C ARG A 138 -5.75 -3.98 1.42
N PHE A 139 -5.54 -4.73 2.48
CA PHE A 139 -4.83 -4.27 3.66
C PHE A 139 -3.37 -3.93 3.35
N PHE A 140 -2.68 -4.79 2.60
CA PHE A 140 -1.29 -4.57 2.19
C PHE A 140 -1.15 -3.33 1.30
N PHE A 141 -2.10 -3.13 0.39
CA PHE A 141 -2.14 -1.93 -0.44
C PHE A 141 -2.29 -0.66 0.41
N ALA A 142 -3.26 -0.64 1.31
CA ALA A 142 -3.46 0.47 2.24
C ALA A 142 -2.22 0.71 3.13
N GLN A 143 -1.62 -0.36 3.67
CA GLN A 143 -0.44 -0.28 4.53
C GLN A 143 0.75 0.37 3.82
N SER A 144 0.96 0.11 2.54
CA SER A 144 2.04 0.74 1.78
C SER A 144 1.88 2.27 1.71
N PHE A 145 0.66 2.76 1.57
CA PHE A 145 0.36 4.21 1.59
C PHE A 145 0.41 4.81 2.99
N ILE A 146 0.11 4.03 4.05
CA ILE A 146 0.32 4.48 5.43
C ILE A 146 1.81 4.72 5.67
N ILE A 147 2.66 3.78 5.32
CA ILE A 147 4.11 3.90 5.49
C ILE A 147 4.65 5.07 4.66
N LEU A 148 4.18 5.24 3.42
CA LEU A 148 4.50 6.40 2.59
C LEU A 148 4.05 7.72 3.25
N GLY A 149 2.84 7.74 3.78
CA GLY A 149 2.28 8.91 4.46
C GLY A 149 3.10 9.34 5.67
N PHE A 150 3.48 8.41 6.52
CA PHE A 150 4.36 8.67 7.65
C PHE A 150 5.74 9.11 7.21
N TYR A 151 6.33 8.45 6.22
CA TYR A 151 7.63 8.84 5.67
C TYR A 151 7.62 10.29 5.16
N LEU A 152 6.61 10.64 4.38
CA LEU A 152 6.47 11.99 3.82
C LEU A 152 6.20 13.04 4.91
N SER A 153 5.32 12.75 5.88
CA SER A 153 4.94 13.70 6.93
C SER A 153 6.04 13.89 7.96
N LEU A 154 6.58 12.79 8.50
CA LEU A 154 7.44 12.83 9.67
C LEU A 154 8.93 12.92 9.32
N VAL A 155 9.36 12.27 8.23
CA VAL A 155 10.77 12.22 7.84
C VAL A 155 11.10 13.30 6.82
N ARG A 156 10.19 13.53 5.86
CA ARG A 156 10.44 14.48 4.75
C ARG A 156 9.87 15.88 4.99
N ASN A 157 9.15 16.09 6.07
CA ASN A 157 8.43 17.34 6.38
C ASN A 157 7.47 17.78 5.26
N GLN A 158 7.00 16.85 4.44
CA GLN A 158 6.03 17.09 3.37
C GLN A 158 4.62 16.71 3.85
N THR A 159 4.17 17.40 4.89
CA THR A 159 2.95 17.06 5.64
C THR A 159 1.71 16.91 4.75
N LEU A 160 1.49 17.84 3.81
CA LEU A 160 0.31 17.76 2.93
C LEU A 160 0.33 16.50 2.07
N LYS A 161 1.46 16.16 1.47
CA LYS A 161 1.59 14.94 0.65
C LYS A 161 1.43 13.68 1.51
N GLY A 162 1.95 13.71 2.73
CA GLY A 162 1.78 12.62 3.66
C GLY A 162 0.33 12.41 4.08
N LEU A 163 -0.40 13.49 4.40
CA LEU A 163 -1.82 13.42 4.73
C LEU A 163 -2.66 12.92 3.55
N ILE A 164 -2.36 13.37 2.32
CA ILE A 164 -3.03 12.85 1.11
C ILE A 164 -2.80 11.34 0.96
N SER A 165 -1.58 10.86 1.20
CA SER A 165 -1.28 9.42 1.15
C SER A 165 -2.04 8.63 2.21
N LEU A 166 -2.15 9.16 3.44
CA LEU A 166 -2.91 8.53 4.54
C LEU A 166 -4.41 8.53 4.26
N LEU A 167 -4.94 9.61 3.71
CA LEU A 167 -6.34 9.68 3.30
C LEU A 167 -6.65 8.68 2.20
N PHE A 168 -5.76 8.55 1.20
CA PHE A 168 -5.89 7.54 0.16
C PHE A 168 -5.85 6.12 0.73
N ALA A 169 -4.98 5.83 1.70
CA ALA A 169 -5.00 4.55 2.41
C ALA A 169 -6.36 4.27 3.07
N ALA A 170 -6.99 5.29 3.67
CA ALA A 170 -8.29 5.17 4.32
C ALA A 170 -9.43 4.87 3.32
N THR A 171 -9.33 5.33 2.08
CA THR A 171 -10.31 4.97 1.03
C THR A 171 -10.12 3.55 0.51
N ILE A 172 -8.90 3.00 0.60
CA ILE A 172 -8.61 1.60 0.26
C ILE A 172 -9.08 0.66 1.37
N HIS A 173 -8.84 1.04 2.62
CA HIS A 173 -9.21 0.25 3.80
C HIS A 173 -9.58 1.16 4.96
N PHE A 174 -10.88 1.26 5.24
CA PHE A 174 -11.46 2.24 6.18
C PHE A 174 -10.82 2.21 7.58
N SER A 175 -10.45 1.04 8.10
CA SER A 175 -9.81 0.94 9.42
C SER A 175 -8.50 1.75 9.53
N THR A 176 -7.89 2.10 8.39
CA THR A 176 -6.65 2.90 8.36
C THR A 176 -6.90 4.40 8.55
N LEU A 177 -8.15 4.85 8.59
CA LEU A 177 -8.53 6.25 8.87
C LEU A 177 -7.97 6.75 10.21
N VAL A 178 -7.80 5.86 11.17
CA VAL A 178 -7.19 6.17 12.47
C VAL A 178 -5.78 6.76 12.32
N PHE A 179 -4.98 6.28 11.36
CA PHE A 179 -3.63 6.78 11.12
C PHE A 179 -3.65 8.19 10.50
N PHE A 180 -4.62 8.46 9.62
CA PHE A 180 -4.82 9.80 9.08
C PHE A 180 -5.18 10.79 10.20
N ILE A 181 -6.18 10.45 11.03
CA ILE A 181 -6.64 11.30 12.14
C ILE A 181 -5.50 11.52 13.13
N ALA A 182 -4.79 10.47 13.55
CA ALA A 182 -3.67 10.58 14.49
C ALA A 182 -2.57 11.49 13.95
N THR A 183 -2.22 11.36 12.66
CA THR A 183 -1.19 12.21 12.04
C THR A 183 -1.66 13.66 11.92
N LEU A 184 -2.91 13.88 11.55
CA LEU A 184 -3.51 15.21 11.47
C LEU A 184 -3.47 15.90 12.85
N LEU A 185 -3.90 15.20 13.89
CA LEU A 185 -3.85 15.69 15.26
C LEU A 185 -2.41 15.99 15.70
N TYR A 186 -1.48 15.09 15.44
CA TYR A 186 -0.06 15.31 15.73
C TYR A 186 0.47 16.60 15.09
N VAL A 187 0.17 16.82 13.81
CA VAL A 187 0.60 18.02 13.08
C VAL A 187 -0.02 19.28 13.66
N LEU A 188 -1.29 19.25 14.02
CA LEU A 188 -2.01 20.37 14.64
C LEU A 188 -1.43 20.68 16.02
N PHE A 189 -1.19 19.67 16.86
CA PHE A 189 -0.59 19.85 18.18
C PHE A 189 0.86 20.31 18.11
N GLN A 190 1.65 19.82 17.17
CA GLN A 190 3.03 20.26 17.00
C GLN A 190 3.13 21.76 16.65
N LYS A 191 2.18 22.27 15.86
CA LYS A 191 2.08 23.69 15.56
C LYS A 191 1.72 24.52 16.82
N ASN A 192 0.77 24.03 17.60
CA ASN A 192 0.30 24.72 18.81
C ASN A 192 1.29 24.60 19.96
N TYR A 193 2.04 23.49 20.06
CA TYR A 193 3.07 23.32 21.09
C TYR A 193 4.23 24.32 20.95
N LYS A 194 4.56 24.71 19.71
CA LYS A 194 5.52 25.81 19.49
C LYS A 194 4.98 27.16 19.97
N LEU A 195 3.69 27.39 19.78
CA LEU A 195 3.00 28.59 20.30
C LEU A 195 2.90 28.55 21.83
N LEU A 196 2.54 27.41 22.43
CA LEU A 196 2.47 27.23 23.88
C LEU A 196 3.84 27.38 24.56
N LYS A 197 4.93 26.91 23.95
CA LYS A 197 6.28 27.17 24.49
C LYS A 197 6.63 28.65 24.47
N VAL A 198 6.24 29.38 23.45
CA VAL A 198 6.49 30.84 23.38
C VAL A 198 5.70 31.56 24.46
N THR A 199 4.47 31.19 24.74
CA THR A 199 3.66 31.80 25.82
C THR A 199 4.16 31.43 27.22
N TYR A 200 4.71 30.22 27.42
CA TYR A 200 5.29 29.80 28.71
C TYR A 200 6.64 30.43 29.04
N PHE A 201 7.37 30.92 28.01
CA PHE A 201 8.64 31.62 28.22
C PHE A 201 8.45 33.15 28.49
N PHE A 202 7.25 33.66 28.27
CA PHE A 202 6.91 35.07 28.48
C PHE A 202 5.92 35.32 29.62
N SER A 203 5.56 34.30 30.38
CA SER A 203 4.78 34.36 31.63
C SER A 203 5.68 34.07 32.84
#